data_2ff8f4ed24e33ffdfb199aefd948eaf1
#
_entry.id   2ff8f4ed24e33ffdfb199aefd948eaf1
#
_cell.length_a   1.000
_cell.length_b   1.000
_cell.length_c   1.000
_cell.angle_alpha   90.00
_cell.angle_beta   90.00
_cell.angle_gamma   90.00
#
_symmetry.space_group_name_H-M   'P 1'
#
loop_
_entity.id
_entity.type
_entity.pdbx_description
1 polymer ?
#
loop_
_entity_poly.entity_id
_entity_poly.type
_entity_poly.pdbx_seq_one_letter_code
_entity_poly.pdbx_strand_id
1 'polypeptide(L)'
;MFKKRESVTEIEEGNLLSPKFDNDGLIPVVTTCVNTKEILMLGYMNVDAFKKTIETKEAHYWSRSRKQVWHKGKTSGFIQKIKEIRIDDDQDAVWLSVDIGNGSSCHVGYRSCFYRSIPCLLYTSPSPRDQRGSRMPSSA
;
A
#
# COMPACT_ATOMS: atom_id res chain seq x y z
N MET A 1 -9.43 14.10 14.00
CA MET A 1 -8.81 14.21 12.66
C MET A 1 -9.77 13.81 11.55
N PHE A 2 -10.40 12.65 11.66
CA PHE A 2 -11.35 12.21 10.64
C PHE A 2 -12.74 12.69 10.99
N LYS A 3 -13.47 13.11 9.95
CA LYS A 3 -14.83 13.61 10.16
C LYS A 3 -15.85 12.50 10.00
N LYS A 4 -16.99 12.66 10.68
CA LYS A 4 -18.07 11.71 10.55
C LYS A 4 -18.66 11.77 9.16
N ARG A 5 -19.01 10.60 8.62
CA ARG A 5 -19.61 10.50 7.28
C ARG A 5 -21.10 10.84 7.40
N GLU A 6 -21.53 11.91 6.75
CA GLU A 6 -22.89 12.39 6.89
C GLU A 6 -23.72 12.33 5.62
N SER A 7 -23.16 12.72 4.49
CA SER A 7 -23.90 12.68 3.23
C SER A 7 -22.97 12.31 2.09
N VAL A 8 -23.56 11.73 1.05
CA VAL A 8 -22.81 11.36 -0.15
C VAL A 8 -22.18 12.59 -0.79
N THR A 9 -22.93 13.69 -0.90
CA THR A 9 -22.42 14.90 -1.50
C THR A 9 -21.24 15.45 -0.72
N GLU A 10 -21.35 15.51 0.61
CA GLU A 10 -20.25 16.02 1.43
C GLU A 10 -19.03 15.13 1.34
N ILE A 11 -19.23 13.81 1.30
CA ILE A 11 -18.12 12.86 1.20
C ILE A 11 -17.43 12.99 -0.14
N GLU A 12 -18.18 13.06 -1.23
CA GLU A 12 -17.60 13.02 -2.58
C GLU A 12 -17.19 14.39 -3.10
N GLU A 13 -17.86 15.45 -2.70
CA GLU A 13 -17.62 16.78 -3.26
C GLU A 13 -17.14 17.78 -2.22
N GLY A 14 -17.25 17.48 -0.95
CA GLY A 14 -16.74 18.34 0.10
C GLY A 14 -15.23 18.20 0.25
N ASN A 15 -14.67 18.88 1.23
CA ASN A 15 -13.24 18.88 1.46
C ASN A 15 -12.87 18.40 2.87
N LEU A 16 -13.74 17.63 3.50
CA LEU A 16 -13.47 17.05 4.79
C LEU A 16 -13.03 15.60 4.65
N LEU A 17 -12.02 15.21 5.38
CA LEU A 17 -11.52 13.84 5.37
C LEU A 17 -12.42 12.96 6.25
N SER A 18 -13.16 12.07 5.59
CA SER A 18 -14.13 11.19 6.24
C SER A 18 -13.98 9.75 5.74
N PRO A 19 -12.86 9.10 6.03
CA PRO A 19 -12.60 7.77 5.48
C PRO A 19 -13.64 6.75 5.92
N LYS A 20 -13.94 5.82 5.04
CA LYS A 20 -14.83 4.71 5.35
C LYS A 20 -13.99 3.46 5.60
N PHE A 21 -14.03 3.00 6.84
CA PHE A 21 -13.40 1.73 7.20
C PHE A 21 -14.45 0.62 7.08
N ASP A 22 -14.01 -0.58 6.74
CA ASP A 22 -14.93 -1.71 6.61
C ASP A 22 -15.38 -2.23 7.97
N ASN A 23 -16.11 -3.35 7.97
CA ASN A 23 -16.65 -3.92 9.21
C ASN A 23 -15.57 -4.37 10.19
N ASP A 24 -14.35 -4.58 9.69
CA ASP A 24 -13.21 -4.95 10.53
C ASP A 24 -12.40 -3.72 10.93
N GLY A 25 -12.86 -2.54 10.57
CA GLY A 25 -12.15 -1.29 10.89
C GLY A 25 -10.96 -1.03 9.99
N LEU A 26 -10.96 -1.57 8.77
CA LEU A 26 -9.83 -1.47 7.86
C LEU A 26 -10.21 -0.75 6.57
N ILE A 27 -9.22 -0.10 5.97
CA ILE A 27 -9.35 0.54 4.66
C ILE A 27 -8.22 0.01 3.79
N PRO A 28 -8.50 -0.38 2.54
CA PRO A 28 -7.44 -0.85 1.65
C PRO A 28 -6.58 0.31 1.17
N VAL A 29 -5.31 0.00 0.93
CA VAL A 29 -4.30 0.99 0.56
C VAL A 29 -3.48 0.43 -0.59
N VAL A 30 -3.46 1.12 -1.72
CA VAL A 30 -2.53 0.81 -2.79
C VAL A 30 -1.34 1.77 -2.67
N THR A 31 -0.14 1.23 -2.81
CA THR A 31 1.09 2.01 -2.67
C THR A 31 1.89 1.93 -3.96
N THR A 32 2.26 3.09 -4.50
CA THR A 32 3.03 3.17 -5.73
C THR A 32 4.31 3.95 -5.50
N CYS A 33 5.30 3.72 -6.36
CA CYS A 33 6.55 4.46 -6.32
C CYS A 33 6.33 5.81 -6.99
N VAL A 34 6.71 6.89 -6.32
CA VAL A 34 6.51 8.24 -6.84
C VAL A 34 7.33 8.48 -8.11
N ASN A 35 8.49 7.84 -8.23
CA ASN A 35 9.38 8.07 -9.37
C ASN A 35 9.03 7.21 -10.57
N THR A 36 8.77 5.94 -10.37
CA THR A 36 8.55 4.99 -11.47
C THR A 36 7.09 4.74 -11.77
N LYS A 37 6.18 5.13 -10.86
CA LYS A 37 4.75 4.87 -10.94
C LYS A 37 4.40 3.38 -10.81
N GLU A 38 5.36 2.59 -10.44
CA GLU A 38 5.20 1.16 -10.25
C GLU A 38 4.30 0.90 -9.04
N ILE A 39 3.39 -0.06 -9.16
CA ILE A 39 2.58 -0.49 -8.02
C ILE A 39 3.46 -1.37 -7.15
N LEU A 40 3.63 -0.99 -5.91
CA LEU A 40 4.53 -1.68 -4.99
C LEU A 40 3.82 -2.72 -4.15
N MET A 41 2.64 -2.39 -3.64
CA MET A 41 1.91 -3.31 -2.77
C MET A 41 0.48 -2.86 -2.57
N LEU A 42 -0.34 -3.77 -2.08
CA LEU A 42 -1.65 -3.47 -1.54
C LEU A 42 -1.65 -3.90 -0.08
N GLY A 43 -2.09 -3.04 0.80
CA GLY A 43 -2.17 -3.34 2.22
C GLY A 43 -3.45 -2.79 2.81
N TYR A 44 -3.50 -2.77 4.13
CA TYR A 44 -4.65 -2.28 4.87
C TYR A 44 -4.18 -1.38 6.00
N MET A 45 -5.04 -0.44 6.38
CA MET A 45 -4.80 0.42 7.53
C MET A 45 -6.02 0.39 8.42
N ASN A 46 -5.81 0.38 9.74
CA ASN A 46 -6.86 0.78 10.66
C ASN A 46 -6.72 2.27 10.91
N VAL A 47 -7.54 2.82 11.78
CA VAL A 47 -7.51 4.26 12.08
C VAL A 47 -6.14 4.68 12.59
N ASP A 48 -5.53 3.89 13.47
CA ASP A 48 -4.24 4.24 14.06
C ASP A 48 -3.13 4.23 13.01
N ALA A 49 -3.10 3.24 12.14
CA ALA A 49 -2.09 3.18 11.08
C ALA A 49 -2.24 4.36 10.14
N PHE A 50 -3.46 4.73 9.79
CA PHE A 50 -3.71 5.86 8.91
C PHE A 50 -3.25 7.16 9.55
N LYS A 51 -3.59 7.37 10.81
CA LYS A 51 -3.16 8.57 11.54
C LYS A 51 -1.64 8.64 11.63
N LYS A 52 -0.99 7.53 11.95
CA LYS A 52 0.47 7.49 12.04
C LYS A 52 1.13 7.79 10.71
N THR A 53 0.56 7.28 9.62
CA THR A 53 1.08 7.56 8.29
C THR A 53 1.02 9.05 7.98
N ILE A 54 -0.10 9.69 8.30
CA ILE A 54 -0.25 11.12 8.07
C ILE A 54 0.73 11.92 8.92
N GLU A 55 0.89 11.55 10.19
CA GLU A 55 1.72 12.29 11.12
C GLU A 55 3.20 12.14 10.86
N THR A 56 3.63 10.92 10.59
CA THR A 56 5.07 10.65 10.45
C THR A 56 5.57 10.81 9.02
N LYS A 57 4.66 10.79 8.05
CA LYS A 57 4.97 10.78 6.63
C LYS A 57 5.78 9.55 6.24
N GLU A 58 5.59 8.48 6.96
CA GLU A 58 6.13 7.16 6.67
C GLU A 58 5.01 6.16 6.77
N ALA A 59 4.95 5.20 5.83
CA ALA A 59 3.80 4.31 5.72
C ALA A 59 3.72 3.36 6.90
N HIS A 60 2.54 3.30 7.48
CA HIS A 60 2.17 2.33 8.52
C HIS A 60 0.95 1.58 8.01
N TYR A 61 0.91 0.29 8.27
CA TYR A 61 -0.19 -0.56 7.84
C TYR A 61 -0.71 -1.36 9.02
N TRP A 62 -1.85 -1.99 8.83
CA TRP A 62 -2.37 -2.96 9.78
C TRP A 62 -2.03 -4.36 9.28
N SER A 63 -1.34 -5.13 10.12
CA SER A 63 -1.07 -6.53 9.80
C SER A 63 -2.27 -7.35 10.23
N ARG A 64 -2.99 -7.92 9.25
CA ARG A 64 -4.18 -8.73 9.55
C ARG A 64 -3.82 -10.03 10.24
N SER A 65 -2.67 -10.60 9.91
CA SER A 65 -2.24 -11.87 10.51
C SER A 65 -1.71 -11.68 11.92
N ARG A 66 -0.98 -10.61 12.17
CA ARG A 66 -0.40 -10.36 13.50
C ARG A 66 -1.27 -9.46 14.35
N LYS A 67 -2.30 -8.88 13.76
CA LYS A 67 -3.26 -8.02 14.44
C LYS A 67 -2.60 -6.87 15.18
N GLN A 68 -1.74 -6.16 14.46
CA GLN A 68 -1.04 -5.01 15.02
C GLN A 68 -0.68 -4.01 13.93
N VAL A 69 -0.44 -2.77 14.33
CA VAL A 69 0.07 -1.72 13.45
C VAL A 69 1.53 -2.04 13.15
N TRP A 70 1.91 -1.82 11.91
CA TRP A 70 3.21 -2.19 11.40
C TRP A 70 3.80 -1.00 10.65
N HIS A 71 4.95 -0.52 11.13
CA HIS A 71 5.71 0.54 10.47
C HIS A 71 6.53 -0.08 9.35
N LYS A 72 6.11 0.11 8.12
CA LYS A 72 6.75 -0.52 6.97
C LYS A 72 8.21 -0.09 6.88
N GLY A 73 9.09 -1.07 6.87
CA GLY A 73 10.52 -0.83 6.72
C GLY A 73 11.28 -0.58 8.00
N LYS A 74 10.61 -0.52 9.14
CA LYS A 74 11.30 -0.23 10.39
C LYS A 74 12.39 -1.26 10.67
N THR A 75 12.10 -2.53 10.42
CA THR A 75 13.06 -3.61 10.65
C THR A 75 13.94 -3.84 9.43
N SER A 76 13.35 -3.85 8.23
CA SER A 76 14.10 -4.14 7.01
C SER A 76 14.95 -2.97 6.53
N GLY A 77 14.65 -1.76 6.97
CA GLY A 77 15.35 -0.57 6.51
C GLY A 77 14.75 0.06 5.26
N PHE A 78 13.72 -0.55 4.67
CA PHE A 78 13.12 -0.06 3.44
C PHE A 78 11.84 0.71 3.74
N ILE A 79 12.02 1.86 4.36
CA ILE A 79 10.90 2.72 4.75
C ILE A 79 10.25 3.32 3.50
N GLN A 80 8.94 3.45 3.53
CA GLN A 80 8.18 4.08 2.47
C GLN A 80 7.87 5.52 2.90
N LYS A 81 8.62 6.46 2.35
CA LYS A 81 8.44 7.88 2.68
C LYS A 81 7.31 8.46 1.86
N ILE A 82 6.32 9.02 2.52
CA ILE A 82 5.11 9.53 1.88
C ILE A 82 5.42 10.81 1.10
N LYS A 83 5.07 10.80 -0.17
CA LYS A 83 5.13 12.00 -1.00
C LYS A 83 3.74 12.57 -1.27
N GLU A 84 2.75 11.70 -1.37
CA GLU A 84 1.38 12.13 -1.55
C GLU A 84 0.44 11.07 -1.02
N ILE A 85 -0.68 11.48 -0.45
CA ILE A 85 -1.74 10.60 -0.02
C ILE A 85 -3.01 11.06 -0.74
N ARG A 86 -3.65 10.13 -1.43
CA ARG A 86 -4.94 10.37 -2.06
C ARG A 86 -5.96 9.40 -1.51
N ILE A 87 -7.20 9.84 -1.53
CA ILE A 87 -8.32 8.98 -1.14
C ILE A 87 -9.31 9.00 -2.31
N ASP A 88 -10.00 7.90 -2.53
CA ASP A 88 -10.89 7.84 -3.68
C ASP A 88 -12.19 8.62 -3.41
N ASP A 89 -13.11 8.64 -4.41
CA ASP A 89 -14.25 9.52 -4.37
C ASP A 89 -15.19 9.26 -3.20
N ASP A 90 -15.42 8.01 -2.85
CA ASP A 90 -16.28 7.67 -1.72
C ASP A 90 -15.47 7.42 -0.43
N GLN A 91 -14.18 7.70 -0.48
CA GLN A 91 -13.28 7.66 0.66
C GLN A 91 -13.19 6.28 1.33
N ASP A 92 -13.22 5.23 0.53
CA ASP A 92 -13.10 3.85 1.04
C ASP A 92 -11.82 3.14 0.58
N ALA A 93 -10.92 3.84 -0.09
CA ALA A 93 -9.63 3.30 -0.51
C ALA A 93 -8.59 4.42 -0.54
N VAL A 94 -7.38 4.11 -0.15
CA VAL A 94 -6.28 5.08 -0.04
C VAL A 94 -5.21 4.75 -1.05
N TRP A 95 -4.59 5.77 -1.60
CA TRP A 95 -3.44 5.64 -2.49
C TRP A 95 -2.28 6.42 -1.91
N LEU A 96 -1.17 5.72 -1.64
CA LEU A 96 0.07 6.34 -1.19
C LEU A 96 1.06 6.38 -2.35
N SER A 97 1.61 7.57 -2.63
CA SER A 97 2.78 7.70 -3.48
C SER A 97 3.99 7.84 -2.58
N VAL A 98 4.94 6.93 -2.71
CA VAL A 98 6.05 6.86 -1.77
C VAL A 98 7.40 6.85 -2.49
N ASP A 99 8.42 7.30 -1.77
CA ASP A 99 9.80 7.20 -2.20
C ASP A 99 10.46 6.09 -1.39
N ILE A 100 10.89 5.04 -2.07
CA ILE A 100 11.63 3.96 -1.42
C ILE A 100 13.07 3.87 -1.91
N GLY A 101 13.49 4.83 -2.73
CA GLY A 101 14.84 4.81 -3.29
C GLY A 101 15.07 3.53 -4.06
N ASN A 102 16.15 2.81 -3.73
CA ASN A 102 16.46 1.52 -4.31
C ASN A 102 15.95 0.38 -3.46
N GLY A 103 15.04 0.65 -2.54
CA GLY A 103 14.54 -0.35 -1.61
C GLY A 103 13.53 -1.29 -2.23
N SER A 104 12.96 -2.11 -1.38
CA SER A 104 12.04 -3.16 -1.76
C SER A 104 10.81 -3.07 -0.88
N SER A 105 9.64 -3.33 -1.45
CA SER A 105 8.40 -3.39 -0.69
C SER A 105 8.00 -4.82 -0.36
N CYS A 106 8.49 -5.79 -1.10
CA CYS A 106 8.14 -7.18 -0.90
C CYS A 106 9.07 -7.81 0.14
N HIS A 107 8.49 -8.57 1.08
CA HIS A 107 9.28 -9.19 2.13
C HIS A 107 10.23 -10.27 1.60
N VAL A 108 10.03 -10.76 0.37
CA VAL A 108 10.99 -11.68 -0.23
C VAL A 108 12.08 -10.96 -1.04
N GLY A 109 12.11 -9.62 -0.99
CA GLY A 109 13.20 -8.85 -1.55
C GLY A 109 12.97 -8.22 -2.91
N TYR A 110 11.83 -8.46 -3.53
CA TYR A 110 11.51 -7.79 -4.78
C TYR A 110 11.03 -6.37 -4.50
N ARG A 111 11.25 -5.49 -5.47
CA ARG A 111 10.83 -4.11 -5.34
C ARG A 111 9.32 -4.01 -5.19
N SER A 112 8.56 -4.79 -5.97
CA SER A 112 7.11 -4.84 -5.90
C SER A 112 6.64 -6.19 -5.39
N CYS A 113 5.53 -6.17 -4.64
CA CYS A 113 4.86 -7.41 -4.26
C CYS A 113 4.21 -8.09 -5.47
N PHE A 114 3.97 -7.33 -6.54
CA PHE A 114 3.31 -7.83 -7.74
C PHE A 114 4.34 -8.24 -8.79
N TYR A 115 5.22 -9.16 -8.43
CA TYR A 115 6.33 -9.53 -9.31
C TYR A 115 6.05 -10.77 -10.16
N ARG A 116 4.88 -11.39 -10.03
CA ARG A 116 4.53 -12.58 -10.81
C ARG A 116 3.27 -12.34 -11.62
N SER A 117 3.24 -12.87 -12.84
CA SER A 117 2.04 -12.80 -13.66
C SER A 117 1.28 -14.11 -13.59
N ILE A 118 -0.01 -14.04 -13.85
CA ILE A 118 -0.86 -15.24 -13.78
C ILE A 118 -0.47 -16.31 -14.79
N PRO A 119 -0.13 -15.99 -16.03
CA PRO A 119 0.28 -17.06 -16.95
C PRO A 119 1.46 -17.85 -16.42
N CYS A 120 2.41 -17.21 -15.77
CA CYS A 120 3.55 -17.88 -15.19
C CYS A 120 3.15 -18.80 -14.05
N LEU A 121 2.14 -18.42 -13.29
CA LEU A 121 1.67 -19.25 -12.17
C LEU A 121 0.80 -20.40 -12.62
N LEU A 122 0.13 -20.27 -13.76
CA LEU A 122 -0.74 -21.32 -14.28
C LEU A 122 0.04 -22.45 -14.93
N TYR A 123 1.23 -22.17 -15.48
CA TYR A 123 2.07 -23.17 -16.09
C TYR A 123 3.21 -23.50 -15.15
N THR A 124 3.46 -24.78 -14.98
CA THR A 124 4.35 -25.22 -13.92
C THR A 124 5.78 -24.85 -14.13
N SER A 125 6.17 -24.57 -15.31
CA SER A 125 7.52 -24.16 -15.51
C SER A 125 7.53 -22.86 -16.16
N PRO A 126 8.57 -22.29 -16.37
CA PRO A 126 9.79 -22.35 -15.68
C PRO A 126 9.55 -21.70 -14.40
N SER A 127 10.05 -21.72 -13.71
CA SER A 127 9.82 -21.37 -12.44
C SER A 127 9.79 -19.95 -12.14
N PRO A 128 9.10 -19.60 -11.12
CA PRO A 128 9.23 -18.30 -10.52
C PRO A 128 10.65 -18.00 -10.09
N ARG A 129 11.43 -19.03 -9.87
CA ARG A 129 12.82 -18.86 -9.50
C ARG A 129 13.61 -18.20 -10.60
N ASP A 130 13.32 -18.51 -11.83
CA ASP A 130 13.99 -17.86 -12.94
C ASP A 130 13.68 -16.38 -12.95
N GLN A 131 12.46 -16.03 -12.67
CA GLN A 131 12.08 -14.65 -12.58
C GLN A 131 12.76 -13.94 -11.43
N ARG A 132 12.91 -14.62 -10.33
CA ARG A 132 13.55 -14.07 -9.16
C ARG A 132 15.01 -13.77 -9.43
N GLY A 133 15.66 -14.65 -10.14
CA GLY A 133 17.05 -14.45 -10.49
C GLY A 133 17.25 -13.33 -11.44
N SER A 134 16.29 -13.12 -12.26
CA SER A 134 16.45 -12.10 -13.22
C SER A 134 15.77 -10.86 -12.81
N ARG A 135 15.26 -10.66 -12.39
CA ARG A 135 14.82 -9.75 -12.22
C ARG A 135 13.94 -9.21 -12.33
N MET A 136 13.86 -8.95 -12.44
CA MET A 136 13.16 -8.64 -12.33
C MET A 136 12.34 -8.28 -12.87
N PRO A 137 11.92 -7.93 -12.89
CA PRO A 137 10.96 -7.84 -13.22
C PRO A 137 10.36 -7.42 -14.15
N SER A 138 10.60 -7.36 -14.68
CA SER A 138 10.11 -7.14 -15.47
C SER A 138 9.09 -7.58 -15.80
N SER A 139 8.94 -8.02 -15.73
CA SER A 139 8.10 -8.47 -15.97
C SER A 139 7.11 -8.08 -15.92
N ALA A 140 7.07 -7.63 -15.98
CA ALA A 140 6.24 -7.34 -15.89
C ALA A 140 5.62 -7.12 -16.23
#